data_543953c899bbd747290e826009fc710d
#
_entry.id   543953c899bbd747290e826009fc710d
#
_cell.length_a   1.000
_cell.length_b   1.000
_cell.length_c   1.000
_cell.angle_alpha   90.00
_cell.angle_beta   90.00
_cell.angle_gamma   90.00
#
_symmetry.space_group_name_H-M   'P 1'
#
loop_
_entity.id
_entity.type
_entity.pdbx_description
1 polymer ?
#
loop_
_entity_poly.entity_id
_entity_poly.type
_entity_poly.pdbx_seq_one_letter_code
_entity_poly.pdbx_strand_id
1 'polypeptide(L)'
;MASTTNGTTTLDATAGSVRLDITPAWGVVSSLAAGSLTVKLQSLDGLPVTAFNFAGTGTSAATDATAAAYVINTGMLSQAGLAVNAPARVMGFVTAFGKAPPNFTAQTLVNFSAVPEVLLLDWAQKGSAMAFTGLTATSTSLQLNLAGVGNVHFIQIGPQQLDLTTLATAPMIAPDAMATGETFTIGHRGTYKVENFNTFAAFVTALVADLKPTATVADLAATGHYDSAANTFTANRIAVLIND
;
A
#
# COMPACT_ATOMS: atom_id res chain seq x y z
N MET A 1 -17.75 10.84 31.33
CA MET A 1 -17.68 9.38 31.57
C MET A 1 -18.49 8.67 30.47
N ALA A 2 -18.09 7.46 30.09
CA ALA A 2 -18.89 6.63 29.22
C ALA A 2 -19.66 5.62 30.09
N SER A 3 -20.96 5.46 29.86
CA SER A 3 -21.78 4.42 30.49
C SER A 3 -22.50 3.61 29.41
N THR A 4 -22.57 2.29 29.60
CA THR A 4 -23.27 1.40 28.67
C THR A 4 -24.46 0.75 29.41
N THR A 5 -25.65 0.97 28.90
CA THR A 5 -26.88 0.37 29.41
C THR A 5 -27.64 -0.25 28.24
N ASN A 6 -27.99 -1.54 28.34
CA ASN A 6 -28.69 -2.28 27.28
C ASN A 6 -28.05 -2.18 25.88
N GLY A 7 -26.73 -2.25 25.81
CA GLY A 7 -25.97 -2.14 24.54
C GLY A 7 -25.83 -0.71 23.99
N THR A 8 -26.40 0.29 24.64
CA THR A 8 -26.26 1.69 24.26
C THR A 8 -25.19 2.36 25.11
N THR A 9 -24.14 2.88 24.47
CA THR A 9 -23.10 3.65 25.12
C THR A 9 -23.46 5.13 25.11
N THR A 10 -23.59 5.73 26.27
CA THR A 10 -23.85 7.17 26.44
C THR A 10 -22.57 7.85 26.93
N LEU A 11 -22.20 8.95 26.29
CA LEU A 11 -21.10 9.83 26.73
C LEU A 11 -21.70 10.98 27.52
N ASP A 12 -21.38 11.04 28.80
CA ASP A 12 -21.73 12.16 29.66
C ASP A 12 -20.55 13.15 29.72
N ALA A 13 -20.74 14.32 29.16
CA ALA A 13 -19.78 15.41 29.13
C ALA A 13 -20.20 16.62 29.98
N THR A 14 -21.19 16.47 30.88
CA THR A 14 -21.70 17.56 31.73
C THR A 14 -20.62 18.17 32.66
N ALA A 15 -19.61 17.38 33.03
CA ALA A 15 -18.49 17.82 33.87
C ALA A 15 -17.16 17.94 33.08
N GLY A 16 -17.22 17.99 31.75
CA GLY A 16 -16.03 17.98 30.91
C GLY A 16 -16.25 18.61 29.54
N SER A 17 -15.35 18.31 28.61
CA SER A 17 -15.46 18.75 27.22
C SER A 17 -15.34 17.55 26.28
N VAL A 18 -16.12 17.57 25.20
CA VAL A 18 -15.93 16.69 24.05
C VAL A 18 -15.17 17.48 23.00
N ARG A 19 -14.03 16.95 22.56
CA ARG A 19 -13.27 17.50 21.43
C ARG A 19 -13.46 16.63 20.22
N LEU A 20 -13.64 17.28 19.08
CA LEU A 20 -13.56 16.62 17.79
C LEU A 20 -12.11 16.71 17.35
N ASP A 21 -11.41 15.58 17.32
CA ASP A 21 -10.03 15.52 16.86
C ASP A 21 -9.95 15.27 15.35
N ILE A 22 -8.92 15.89 14.73
CA ILE A 22 -8.64 15.65 13.31
C ILE A 22 -8.15 14.22 13.14
N THR A 23 -8.91 13.46 12.41
CA THR A 23 -8.68 12.04 12.16
C THR A 23 -8.00 11.86 10.80
N PRO A 24 -6.88 11.12 10.70
CA PRO A 24 -6.32 10.70 9.41
C PRO A 24 -7.11 9.52 8.84
N ALA A 25 -7.53 9.63 7.57
CA ALA A 25 -8.06 8.54 6.77
C ALA A 25 -7.09 8.26 5.61
N TRP A 26 -6.76 7.02 5.39
CA TRP A 26 -5.87 6.57 4.32
C TRP A 26 -6.56 5.54 3.45
N GLY A 27 -6.39 5.66 2.14
CA GLY A 27 -6.96 4.71 1.20
C GLY A 27 -6.53 4.97 -0.24
N VAL A 28 -7.07 4.15 -1.13
CA VAL A 28 -6.85 4.25 -2.58
C VAL A 28 -8.08 4.85 -3.22
N VAL A 29 -7.89 5.86 -4.05
CA VAL A 29 -8.97 6.55 -4.75
C VAL A 29 -9.73 5.58 -5.64
N SER A 30 -11.03 5.46 -5.48
CA SER A 30 -11.91 4.67 -6.34
C SER A 30 -12.74 5.53 -7.29
N SER A 31 -13.08 6.76 -6.89
CA SER A 31 -13.70 7.74 -7.78
C SER A 31 -13.45 9.17 -7.32
N LEU A 32 -13.52 10.11 -8.26
CA LEU A 32 -13.35 11.55 -8.09
C LEU A 32 -14.57 12.29 -8.65
N ALA A 33 -15.09 13.22 -7.88
CA ALA A 33 -16.12 14.17 -8.32
C ALA A 33 -15.83 15.54 -7.71
N ALA A 34 -16.38 16.59 -8.27
CA ALA A 34 -16.22 17.94 -7.72
C ALA A 34 -16.71 17.97 -6.26
N GLY A 35 -15.82 18.33 -5.34
CA GLY A 35 -16.11 18.41 -3.91
C GLY A 35 -16.28 17.06 -3.21
N SER A 36 -16.03 15.93 -3.90
CA SER A 36 -16.18 14.59 -3.32
C SER A 36 -15.09 13.64 -3.81
N LEU A 37 -14.64 12.78 -2.91
CA LEU A 37 -13.66 11.74 -3.16
C LEU A 37 -14.20 10.44 -2.56
N THR A 38 -14.21 9.35 -3.32
CA THR A 38 -14.47 8.02 -2.77
C THR A 38 -13.18 7.23 -2.73
N VAL A 39 -12.89 6.59 -1.61
CA VAL A 39 -11.69 5.77 -1.43
C VAL A 39 -12.04 4.35 -0.99
N LYS A 40 -11.22 3.39 -1.40
CA LYS A 40 -11.11 2.11 -0.69
C LYS A 40 -10.29 2.38 0.57
N LEU A 41 -10.96 2.51 1.70
CA LEU A 41 -10.35 2.87 2.98
C LEU A 41 -9.48 1.69 3.47
N GLN A 42 -8.25 1.98 3.84
CA GLN A 42 -7.30 1.00 4.38
C GLN A 42 -7.08 1.20 5.88
N SER A 43 -6.99 2.46 6.32
CA SER A 43 -6.90 2.78 7.74
C SER A 43 -7.64 4.06 8.08
N LEU A 44 -8.09 4.14 9.33
CA LEU A 44 -8.73 5.29 9.94
C LEU A 44 -8.11 5.49 11.32
N ASP A 45 -7.71 6.73 11.64
CA ASP A 45 -7.04 7.06 12.91
C ASP A 45 -5.80 6.21 13.20
N GLY A 46 -5.04 5.85 12.16
CA GLY A 46 -3.86 5.00 12.27
C GLY A 46 -4.14 3.51 12.52
N LEU A 47 -5.40 3.11 12.67
CA LEU A 47 -5.80 1.72 12.84
C LEU A 47 -6.28 1.11 11.51
N PRO A 48 -6.06 -0.19 11.27
CA PRO A 48 -6.55 -0.86 10.09
C PRO A 48 -8.09 -0.80 10.04
N VAL A 49 -8.66 -0.68 8.86
CA VAL A 49 -10.10 -0.54 8.66
C VAL A 49 -10.91 -1.69 9.28
N THR A 50 -10.33 -2.87 9.39
CA THR A 50 -10.94 -4.04 10.01
C THR A 50 -11.19 -3.89 11.51
N ALA A 51 -10.58 -2.89 12.16
CA ALA A 51 -10.83 -2.58 13.57
C ALA A 51 -12.16 -1.81 13.79
N PHE A 52 -12.82 -1.36 12.71
CA PHE A 52 -14.02 -0.52 12.80
C PHE A 52 -15.29 -1.26 12.37
N ASN A 53 -16.37 -0.99 13.09
CA ASN A 53 -17.72 -1.39 12.69
C ASN A 53 -18.46 -0.15 12.17
N PHE A 54 -18.89 -0.19 10.91
CA PHE A 54 -19.57 0.92 10.26
C PHE A 54 -21.12 0.86 10.35
N ALA A 55 -21.69 -0.16 11.00
CA ALA A 55 -23.13 -0.27 11.16
C ALA A 55 -23.69 0.92 11.95
N GLY A 56 -24.78 1.51 11.46
CA GLY A 56 -25.44 2.67 12.07
C GLY A 56 -24.79 4.03 11.78
N THR A 57 -23.78 4.07 10.92
CA THR A 57 -23.15 5.35 10.53
C THR A 57 -24.01 6.15 9.56
N GLY A 58 -24.81 5.46 8.73
CA GLY A 58 -25.68 6.07 7.73
C GLY A 58 -27.03 6.52 8.29
N THR A 59 -27.76 7.29 7.48
CA THR A 59 -29.15 7.66 7.76
C THR A 59 -30.09 6.45 7.68
N SER A 60 -29.61 5.35 7.11
CA SER A 60 -30.23 4.02 7.06
C SER A 60 -29.15 2.97 6.90
N ALA A 61 -29.47 1.69 7.13
CA ALA A 61 -28.51 0.60 6.91
C ALA A 61 -27.97 0.52 5.46
N ALA A 62 -28.75 0.96 4.48
CA ALA A 62 -28.30 1.01 3.08
C ALA A 62 -27.29 2.13 2.80
N THR A 63 -27.17 3.11 3.68
CA THR A 63 -26.27 4.26 3.58
C THR A 63 -25.14 4.22 4.61
N ASP A 64 -25.02 3.11 5.35
CA ASP A 64 -23.89 2.90 6.23
C ASP A 64 -22.56 2.96 5.47
N ALA A 65 -21.54 3.52 6.10
CA ALA A 65 -20.21 3.58 5.54
C ALA A 65 -19.69 2.17 5.24
N THR A 66 -18.90 2.05 4.19
CA THR A 66 -18.18 0.81 3.87
C THR A 66 -16.72 1.13 3.57
N ALA A 67 -15.82 0.24 3.94
CA ALA A 67 -14.41 0.40 3.60
C ALA A 67 -14.17 0.39 2.09
N ALA A 68 -14.97 -0.36 1.33
CA ALA A 68 -14.82 -0.47 -0.12
C ALA A 68 -15.21 0.81 -0.88
N ALA A 69 -16.08 1.64 -0.30
CA ALA A 69 -16.60 2.87 -0.92
C ALA A 69 -16.82 3.97 0.13
N TYR A 70 -15.74 4.40 0.77
CA TYR A 70 -15.78 5.42 1.81
C TYR A 70 -15.84 6.81 1.19
N VAL A 71 -16.98 7.49 1.33
CA VAL A 71 -17.25 8.79 0.70
C VAL A 71 -16.74 9.93 1.56
N ILE A 72 -15.90 10.76 1.00
CA ILE A 72 -15.26 11.91 1.64
C ILE A 72 -15.73 13.19 0.97
N ASN A 73 -16.30 14.10 1.74
CA ASN A 73 -16.56 15.46 1.29
C ASN A 73 -15.24 16.26 1.33
N THR A 74 -14.75 16.66 0.17
CA THR A 74 -13.53 17.47 0.04
C THR A 74 -13.82 18.96 -0.11
N GLY A 75 -15.09 19.35 -0.25
CA GLY A 75 -15.48 20.75 -0.39
C GLY A 75 -14.73 21.41 -1.53
N MET A 76 -13.97 22.46 -1.21
CA MET A 76 -13.15 23.23 -2.16
C MET A 76 -11.66 22.81 -2.16
N LEU A 77 -11.29 21.74 -1.48
CA LEU A 77 -9.90 21.25 -1.52
C LEU A 77 -9.51 20.83 -2.94
N SER A 78 -8.29 21.20 -3.32
CA SER A 78 -7.77 20.83 -4.63
C SER A 78 -7.57 19.31 -4.71
N GLN A 79 -8.14 18.71 -5.75
CA GLN A 79 -7.95 17.31 -6.14
C GLN A 79 -6.95 17.18 -7.31
N ALA A 80 -6.21 18.25 -7.62
CA ALA A 80 -5.26 18.27 -8.73
C ALA A 80 -4.19 17.19 -8.54
N GLY A 81 -3.92 16.44 -9.61
CA GLY A 81 -2.96 15.35 -9.61
C GLY A 81 -3.43 14.05 -8.97
N LEU A 82 -4.63 14.00 -8.36
CA LEU A 82 -5.24 12.74 -7.97
C LEU A 82 -5.83 12.03 -9.18
N ALA A 83 -5.68 10.72 -9.20
CA ALA A 83 -6.30 9.84 -10.18
C ALA A 83 -6.96 8.65 -9.47
N VAL A 84 -7.83 7.93 -10.17
CA VAL A 84 -8.32 6.62 -9.71
C VAL A 84 -7.13 5.69 -9.54
N ASN A 85 -7.13 4.90 -8.50
CA ASN A 85 -6.05 4.03 -8.01
C ASN A 85 -4.85 4.76 -7.39
N ALA A 86 -4.85 6.10 -7.32
CA ALA A 86 -3.80 6.81 -6.59
C ALA A 86 -3.99 6.67 -5.06
N PRO A 87 -2.90 6.49 -4.31
CA PRO A 87 -2.95 6.54 -2.85
C PRO A 87 -3.21 7.97 -2.38
N ALA A 88 -4.10 8.12 -1.41
CA ALA A 88 -4.44 9.41 -0.83
C ALA A 88 -4.58 9.33 0.69
N ARG A 89 -4.13 10.39 1.37
CA ARG A 89 -4.38 10.61 2.78
C ARG A 89 -5.25 11.83 2.96
N VAL A 90 -6.29 11.68 3.75
CA VAL A 90 -7.19 12.77 4.09
C VAL A 90 -7.15 12.99 5.60
N MET A 91 -7.08 14.23 6.02
CA MET A 91 -7.21 14.61 7.43
C MET A 91 -8.46 15.43 7.60
N GLY A 92 -9.26 15.12 8.60
CA GLY A 92 -10.53 15.80 8.81
C GLY A 92 -11.37 15.16 9.90
N PHE A 93 -12.68 15.16 9.72
CA PHE A 93 -13.62 14.72 10.72
C PHE A 93 -14.54 13.63 10.20
N VAL A 94 -14.68 12.58 10.99
CA VAL A 94 -15.67 11.52 10.73
C VAL A 94 -17.07 12.12 10.90
N THR A 95 -17.97 11.79 10.01
CA THR A 95 -19.37 12.21 10.11
C THR A 95 -20.03 11.54 11.32
N ALA A 96 -20.86 12.28 12.03
CA ALA A 96 -21.60 11.76 13.19
C ALA A 96 -22.48 10.55 12.81
N PHE A 97 -22.63 9.62 13.72
CA PHE A 97 -23.50 8.44 13.55
C PHE A 97 -24.91 8.83 13.08
N GLY A 98 -25.46 8.06 12.16
CA GLY A 98 -26.76 8.29 11.58
C GLY A 98 -26.84 9.47 10.61
N LYS A 99 -25.70 9.98 10.12
CA LYS A 99 -25.66 11.16 9.21
C LYS A 99 -24.91 10.93 7.90
N ALA A 100 -24.23 9.80 7.72
CA ALA A 100 -23.59 9.48 6.45
C ALA A 100 -24.62 9.19 5.33
N PRO A 101 -24.28 9.37 4.06
CA PRO A 101 -23.09 10.01 3.49
C PRO A 101 -23.16 11.56 3.56
N PRO A 102 -22.02 12.27 3.43
CA PRO A 102 -20.67 11.75 3.33
C PRO A 102 -20.20 11.12 4.63
N ASN A 103 -19.24 10.18 4.54
CA ASN A 103 -18.73 9.49 5.72
C ASN A 103 -17.68 10.32 6.49
N PHE A 104 -17.09 11.29 5.79
CA PHE A 104 -15.97 12.09 6.29
C PHE A 104 -15.97 13.48 5.66
N THR A 105 -15.56 14.49 6.41
CA THR A 105 -15.35 15.85 5.91
C THR A 105 -13.87 16.20 5.99
N ALA A 106 -13.25 16.39 4.83
CA ALA A 106 -11.83 16.69 4.71
C ALA A 106 -11.51 18.13 5.11
N GLN A 107 -10.40 18.30 5.81
CA GLN A 107 -9.73 19.57 6.08
C GLN A 107 -8.42 19.67 5.27
N THR A 108 -7.79 18.55 5.01
CA THR A 108 -6.57 18.46 4.20
C THR A 108 -6.60 17.20 3.36
N LEU A 109 -6.11 17.31 2.13
CA LEU A 109 -5.96 16.20 1.20
C LEU A 109 -4.51 16.15 0.72
N VAL A 110 -3.87 14.99 0.90
CA VAL A 110 -2.48 14.75 0.48
C VAL A 110 -2.48 13.67 -0.59
N ASN A 111 -1.91 14.02 -1.73
CA ASN A 111 -1.70 13.13 -2.86
C ASN A 111 -0.30 12.50 -2.76
N PHE A 112 -0.23 11.17 -2.84
CA PHE A 112 1.04 10.43 -2.80
C PHE A 112 1.42 9.83 -4.16
N SER A 113 0.67 10.07 -5.23
CA SER A 113 0.95 9.49 -6.55
C SER A 113 2.31 9.90 -7.13
N ALA A 114 2.88 11.03 -6.68
CA ALA A 114 4.21 11.49 -7.09
C ALA A 114 5.32 11.12 -6.09
N VAL A 115 4.98 10.48 -4.98
CA VAL A 115 5.98 10.08 -3.97
C VAL A 115 6.49 8.68 -4.31
N PRO A 116 7.81 8.48 -4.46
CA PRO A 116 8.35 7.15 -4.69
C PRO A 116 7.99 6.20 -3.53
N GLU A 117 7.57 5.02 -3.89
CA GLU A 117 7.23 3.94 -2.98
C GLU A 117 8.38 2.96 -2.90
N VAL A 118 8.43 2.21 -1.80
CA VAL A 118 9.46 1.20 -1.59
C VAL A 118 8.81 -0.14 -1.32
N LEU A 119 9.12 -1.12 -2.15
CA LEU A 119 8.77 -2.52 -1.93
C LEU A 119 9.94 -3.21 -1.25
N LEU A 120 9.68 -3.86 -0.13
CA LEU A 120 10.66 -4.62 0.64
C LEU A 120 10.15 -6.03 0.89
N LEU A 121 11.01 -6.99 0.63
CA LEU A 121 10.73 -8.41 0.82
C LEU A 121 11.97 -9.13 1.38
N ASP A 122 11.76 -10.01 2.35
CA ASP A 122 12.74 -10.99 2.77
C ASP A 122 12.17 -12.42 2.69
N TRP A 123 13.01 -13.43 2.42
CA TRP A 123 12.63 -14.83 2.41
C TRP A 123 13.35 -15.60 3.52
N ALA A 124 13.11 -15.24 4.77
CA ALA A 124 13.65 -15.88 5.94
C ALA A 124 15.17 -16.18 5.86
N GLN A 125 15.76 -16.82 6.88
CA GLN A 125 17.22 -17.02 6.94
C GLN A 125 17.81 -17.88 5.81
N LYS A 126 17.04 -18.78 5.22
CA LYS A 126 17.50 -19.68 4.15
C LYS A 126 17.31 -19.10 2.76
N GLY A 127 16.58 -17.98 2.62
CA GLY A 127 16.17 -17.47 1.33
C GLY A 127 15.18 -18.39 0.60
N SER A 128 14.84 -18.05 -0.61
CA SER A 128 13.96 -18.84 -1.48
C SER A 128 14.61 -19.12 -2.83
N ALA A 129 14.70 -20.40 -3.20
CA ALA A 129 15.06 -20.80 -4.57
C ALA A 129 13.94 -20.50 -5.59
N MET A 130 12.73 -20.23 -5.10
CA MET A 130 11.54 -19.94 -5.91
C MET A 130 10.96 -18.55 -5.59
N ALA A 131 11.80 -17.58 -5.27
CA ALA A 131 11.39 -16.20 -4.99
C ALA A 131 10.62 -15.56 -6.15
N PHE A 132 10.89 -16.01 -7.35
CA PHE A 132 10.22 -15.55 -8.57
C PHE A 132 9.56 -16.73 -9.31
N THR A 133 8.34 -16.54 -9.77
CA THR A 133 7.61 -17.53 -10.56
C THR A 133 7.89 -17.35 -12.04
N GLY A 134 8.27 -18.42 -12.73
CA GLY A 134 8.46 -18.41 -14.19
C GLY A 134 9.59 -17.52 -14.70
N LEU A 135 10.59 -17.23 -13.85
CA LEU A 135 11.73 -16.38 -14.22
C LEU A 135 12.58 -17.06 -15.30
N THR A 136 12.82 -16.36 -16.40
CA THR A 136 13.70 -16.76 -17.52
C THR A 136 14.61 -15.61 -17.91
N ALA A 137 15.68 -15.85 -18.62
CA ALA A 137 16.61 -14.82 -19.10
C ALA A 137 15.96 -13.77 -20.04
N THR A 138 14.76 -14.05 -20.55
CA THR A 138 14.00 -13.15 -21.42
C THR A 138 12.79 -12.53 -20.72
N SER A 139 12.66 -12.69 -19.39
CA SER A 139 11.56 -12.10 -18.63
C SER A 139 11.63 -10.57 -18.68
N THR A 140 10.49 -9.94 -18.91
CA THR A 140 10.34 -8.47 -18.92
C THR A 140 9.81 -7.93 -17.60
N SER A 141 9.57 -8.80 -16.63
CA SER A 141 9.11 -8.50 -15.28
C SER A 141 9.49 -9.62 -14.32
N LEU A 142 9.42 -9.36 -13.01
CA LEU A 142 9.60 -10.35 -11.96
C LEU A 142 8.24 -10.65 -11.33
N GLN A 143 7.72 -11.84 -11.50
CA GLN A 143 6.53 -12.30 -10.78
C GLN A 143 6.95 -12.81 -9.41
N LEU A 144 6.55 -12.14 -8.34
CA LEU A 144 6.90 -12.53 -6.98
C LEU A 144 6.21 -13.83 -6.55
N ASN A 145 6.93 -14.61 -5.76
CA ASN A 145 6.37 -15.73 -5.01
C ASN A 145 6.53 -15.44 -3.51
N LEU A 146 5.41 -15.26 -2.82
CA LEU A 146 5.37 -14.93 -1.41
C LEU A 146 5.44 -16.17 -0.48
N ALA A 147 5.62 -17.36 -1.04
CA ALA A 147 5.81 -18.56 -0.22
C ALA A 147 7.12 -18.48 0.57
N GLY A 148 7.03 -18.63 1.88
CA GLY A 148 8.19 -18.61 2.79
C GLY A 148 8.80 -17.23 3.02
N VAL A 149 8.07 -16.15 2.73
CA VAL A 149 8.50 -14.79 3.12
C VAL A 149 8.66 -14.67 4.63
N GLY A 150 9.62 -13.88 5.04
CA GLY A 150 9.93 -13.58 6.43
C GLY A 150 9.07 -12.46 7.01
N ASN A 151 9.67 -11.63 7.85
CA ASN A 151 8.94 -10.57 8.56
C ASN A 151 8.81 -9.26 7.76
N VAL A 152 9.60 -9.09 6.71
CA VAL A 152 9.56 -7.91 5.84
C VAL A 152 8.90 -8.31 4.53
N HIS A 153 7.67 -7.87 4.28
CA HIS A 153 6.89 -8.21 3.08
C HIS A 153 5.84 -7.15 2.80
N PHE A 154 6.28 -5.93 2.56
CA PHE A 154 5.35 -4.80 2.38
C PHE A 154 5.80 -3.81 1.29
N ILE A 155 4.83 -3.03 0.82
CA ILE A 155 5.07 -1.79 0.08
C ILE A 155 4.85 -0.62 1.03
N GLN A 156 5.86 0.23 1.18
CA GLN A 156 5.77 1.49 1.91
C GLN A 156 5.25 2.57 0.97
N ILE A 157 4.05 3.09 1.25
CA ILE A 157 3.39 4.15 0.49
C ILE A 157 3.24 5.35 1.42
N GLY A 158 4.13 6.32 1.32
CA GLY A 158 4.18 7.41 2.30
C GLY A 158 4.29 6.86 3.73
N PRO A 159 3.39 7.20 4.67
CA PRO A 159 3.43 6.70 6.05
C PRO A 159 2.80 5.32 6.24
N GLN A 160 2.20 4.72 5.21
CA GLN A 160 1.47 3.44 5.29
C GLN A 160 2.29 2.28 4.75
N GLN A 161 2.08 1.11 5.33
CA GLN A 161 2.60 -0.15 4.83
C GLN A 161 1.45 -1.00 4.30
N LEU A 162 1.56 -1.41 3.05
CA LEU A 162 0.69 -2.39 2.44
C LEU A 162 1.34 -3.77 2.59
N ASP A 163 0.79 -4.61 3.42
CA ASP A 163 1.24 -5.98 3.61
C ASP A 163 0.91 -6.81 2.36
N LEU A 164 1.95 -7.36 1.72
CA LEU A 164 1.82 -8.12 0.48
C LEU A 164 1.09 -9.45 0.67
N THR A 165 1.12 -10.02 1.87
CA THR A 165 0.42 -11.29 2.19
C THR A 165 -1.09 -11.11 2.27
N THR A 166 -1.58 -9.88 2.36
CA THR A 166 -3.02 -9.56 2.35
C THR A 166 -3.59 -9.43 0.94
N LEU A 167 -2.74 -9.39 -0.08
CA LEU A 167 -3.16 -9.32 -1.47
C LEU A 167 -3.65 -10.68 -1.96
N ALA A 168 -4.65 -10.68 -2.83
CA ALA A 168 -5.20 -11.92 -3.43
C ALA A 168 -4.15 -12.68 -4.26
N THR A 169 -3.23 -11.96 -4.87
CA THR A 169 -2.10 -12.50 -5.65
C THR A 169 -0.85 -11.66 -5.37
N ALA A 170 0.33 -12.29 -5.46
CA ALA A 170 1.60 -11.58 -5.36
C ALA A 170 1.74 -10.54 -6.49
N PRO A 171 2.26 -9.34 -6.21
CA PRO A 171 2.44 -8.34 -7.25
C PRO A 171 3.57 -8.74 -8.22
N MET A 172 3.47 -8.20 -9.41
CA MET A 172 4.52 -8.25 -10.42
C MET A 172 5.39 -7.00 -10.29
N ILE A 173 6.71 -7.13 -10.44
CA ILE A 173 7.63 -5.99 -10.55
C ILE A 173 8.02 -5.84 -12.02
N ALA A 174 7.73 -4.68 -12.60
CA ALA A 174 8.14 -4.32 -13.96
C ALA A 174 9.10 -3.12 -13.93
N PRO A 175 10.05 -3.01 -14.88
CA PRO A 175 10.86 -1.81 -15.01
C PRO A 175 10.01 -0.62 -15.42
N ASP A 176 10.37 0.58 -14.99
CA ASP A 176 9.74 1.82 -15.41
C ASP A 176 10.32 2.27 -16.76
N ALA A 177 9.61 1.96 -17.85
CA ALA A 177 10.05 2.32 -19.20
C ALA A 177 10.18 3.83 -19.45
N MET A 178 9.67 4.67 -18.54
CA MET A 178 9.72 6.14 -18.63
C MET A 178 10.83 6.74 -17.76
N ALA A 179 11.43 5.95 -16.87
CA ALA A 179 12.48 6.43 -15.99
C ALA A 179 13.80 6.63 -16.77
N THR A 180 14.52 7.66 -16.37
CA THR A 180 15.92 7.86 -16.79
C THR A 180 16.85 7.54 -15.65
N GLY A 181 17.89 6.73 -15.89
CA GLY A 181 18.86 6.34 -14.86
C GLY A 181 18.39 5.20 -13.97
N GLU A 182 17.70 4.22 -14.55
CA GLU A 182 17.38 2.95 -13.88
C GLU A 182 18.64 2.27 -13.35
N THR A 183 18.53 1.64 -12.20
CA THR A 183 19.61 0.89 -11.59
C THR A 183 19.10 -0.44 -11.05
N PHE A 184 19.68 -1.52 -11.54
CA PHE A 184 19.38 -2.87 -11.11
C PHE A 184 20.63 -3.49 -10.50
N THR A 185 20.51 -4.10 -9.33
CA THR A 185 21.65 -4.56 -8.55
C THR A 185 21.45 -6.00 -8.10
N ILE A 186 22.48 -6.82 -8.20
CA ILE A 186 22.56 -8.14 -7.56
C ILE A 186 23.67 -8.10 -6.54
N GLY A 187 23.36 -8.40 -5.29
CA GLY A 187 24.34 -8.58 -4.22
C GLY A 187 24.48 -10.05 -3.85
N HIS A 188 25.68 -10.48 -3.53
CA HIS A 188 25.99 -11.86 -3.11
C HIS A 188 26.47 -11.87 -1.67
N ARG A 189 25.70 -12.51 -0.79
CA ARG A 189 25.98 -12.52 0.66
C ARG A 189 27.24 -13.33 0.99
N GLY A 190 27.48 -14.43 0.29
CA GLY A 190 28.62 -15.30 0.54
C GLY A 190 29.97 -14.71 0.08
N THR A 191 29.98 -14.06 -1.06
CA THR A 191 31.19 -13.50 -1.69
C THR A 191 31.35 -12.00 -1.51
N TYR A 192 30.31 -11.30 -0.98
CA TYR A 192 30.23 -9.83 -0.87
C TYR A 192 30.38 -9.11 -2.23
N LYS A 193 30.13 -9.82 -3.33
CA LYS A 193 30.14 -9.25 -4.67
C LYS A 193 28.86 -8.43 -4.89
N VAL A 194 28.98 -7.31 -5.61
CA VAL A 194 27.87 -6.47 -6.05
C VAL A 194 27.99 -6.23 -7.54
N GLU A 195 26.92 -6.50 -8.27
CA GLU A 195 26.81 -6.27 -9.70
C GLU A 195 25.74 -5.24 -10.00
N ASN A 196 26.04 -4.28 -10.84
CA ASN A 196 25.12 -3.22 -11.23
C ASN A 196 24.83 -3.28 -12.73
N PHE A 197 23.57 -3.11 -13.08
CA PHE A 197 23.07 -3.18 -14.45
C PHE A 197 22.24 -1.92 -14.76
N ASN A 198 22.44 -1.39 -15.98
CA ASN A 198 21.72 -0.22 -16.48
C ASN A 198 20.49 -0.60 -17.32
N THR A 199 20.24 -1.89 -17.52
CA THR A 199 19.06 -2.39 -18.22
C THR A 199 18.46 -3.57 -17.48
N PHE A 200 17.14 -3.65 -17.46
CA PHE A 200 16.42 -4.75 -16.83
C PHE A 200 16.73 -6.10 -17.49
N ALA A 201 16.90 -6.12 -18.82
CA ALA A 201 17.24 -7.35 -19.55
C ALA A 201 18.59 -7.94 -19.14
N ALA A 202 19.64 -7.08 -18.97
CA ALA A 202 20.95 -7.53 -18.50
C ALA A 202 20.89 -8.04 -17.06
N PHE A 203 20.16 -7.31 -16.20
CA PHE A 203 19.92 -7.71 -14.81
C PHE A 203 19.23 -9.09 -14.72
N VAL A 204 18.14 -9.30 -15.46
CA VAL A 204 17.39 -10.57 -15.43
C VAL A 204 18.25 -11.72 -15.96
N THR A 205 19.03 -11.49 -17.03
CA THR A 205 19.95 -12.50 -17.57
C THR A 205 20.97 -12.92 -16.52
N ALA A 206 21.57 -11.99 -15.82
CA ALA A 206 22.52 -12.26 -14.73
C ALA A 206 21.84 -12.94 -13.54
N LEU A 207 20.66 -12.45 -13.11
CA LEU A 207 19.89 -13.03 -12.01
C LEU A 207 19.58 -14.51 -12.25
N VAL A 208 19.13 -14.88 -13.47
CA VAL A 208 18.89 -16.28 -13.84
C VAL A 208 20.16 -17.11 -13.82
N ALA A 209 21.30 -16.53 -14.25
CA ALA A 209 22.59 -17.21 -14.23
C ALA A 209 23.11 -17.46 -12.80
N ASP A 210 22.82 -16.54 -11.88
CA ASP A 210 23.26 -16.61 -10.48
C ASP A 210 22.36 -17.48 -9.61
N LEU A 211 21.06 -17.57 -9.94
CA LEU A 211 20.11 -18.48 -9.27
C LEU A 211 20.30 -19.93 -9.73
N LYS A 212 21.50 -20.46 -9.44
CA LYS A 212 21.83 -21.89 -9.65
C LYS A 212 21.12 -22.77 -8.62
N PRO A 213 21.14 -24.10 -8.77
CA PRO A 213 20.36 -25.01 -7.91
C PRO A 213 20.58 -24.86 -6.40
N THR A 214 21.70 -24.26 -5.97
CA THR A 214 22.04 -24.07 -4.56
C THR A 214 21.87 -22.63 -4.09
N ALA A 215 21.75 -21.67 -4.98
CA ALA A 215 21.59 -20.27 -4.62
C ALA A 215 20.12 -19.91 -4.36
N THR A 216 19.91 -19.02 -3.38
CA THR A 216 18.57 -18.58 -2.98
C THR A 216 18.52 -17.07 -2.90
N VAL A 217 17.35 -16.49 -3.20
CA VAL A 217 17.11 -15.06 -2.94
C VAL A 217 16.84 -14.86 -1.46
N ALA A 218 17.64 -14.02 -0.81
CA ALA A 218 17.45 -13.64 0.58
C ALA A 218 16.52 -12.45 0.72
N ASP A 219 16.80 -11.38 -0.01
CA ASP A 219 16.09 -10.12 0.10
C ASP A 219 15.85 -9.50 -1.27
N LEU A 220 14.80 -8.70 -1.37
CA LEU A 220 14.49 -7.86 -2.51
C LEU A 220 14.05 -6.48 -2.03
N ALA A 221 14.61 -5.45 -2.62
CA ALA A 221 14.15 -4.07 -2.47
C ALA A 221 13.89 -3.47 -3.84
N ALA A 222 12.79 -2.75 -3.98
CA ALA A 222 12.51 -1.98 -5.20
C ALA A 222 11.98 -0.59 -4.83
N THR A 223 12.32 0.41 -5.67
CA THR A 223 11.80 1.77 -5.55
C THR A 223 11.05 2.11 -6.82
N GLY A 224 9.85 2.67 -6.68
CA GLY A 224 8.98 2.96 -7.83
C GLY A 224 7.58 3.34 -7.42
N HIS A 225 6.59 2.83 -8.13
CA HIS A 225 5.16 3.07 -7.88
C HIS A 225 4.34 1.79 -7.99
N TYR A 226 3.39 1.61 -7.09
CA TYR A 226 2.49 0.47 -7.09
C TYR A 226 1.11 0.84 -7.65
N ASP A 227 0.73 0.20 -8.74
CA ASP A 227 -0.63 0.23 -9.26
C ASP A 227 -1.45 -0.93 -8.67
N SER A 228 -2.35 -0.61 -7.76
CA SER A 228 -3.20 -1.59 -7.10
C SER A 228 -4.26 -2.21 -8.04
N ALA A 229 -4.61 -1.56 -9.15
CA ALA A 229 -5.55 -2.10 -10.12
C ALA A 229 -4.90 -3.15 -11.02
N ALA A 230 -3.66 -2.88 -11.44
CA ALA A 230 -2.85 -3.82 -12.23
C ALA A 230 -2.11 -4.83 -11.36
N ASN A 231 -2.08 -4.65 -10.04
CA ASN A 231 -1.23 -5.39 -9.09
C ASN A 231 0.23 -5.43 -9.54
N THR A 232 0.75 -4.29 -9.96
CA THR A 232 2.09 -4.16 -10.54
C THR A 232 2.87 -3.05 -9.83
N PHE A 233 4.08 -3.37 -9.43
CA PHE A 233 5.05 -2.39 -8.92
C PHE A 233 5.99 -2.00 -10.07
N THR A 234 5.85 -0.77 -10.58
CA THR A 234 6.71 -0.22 -11.63
C THR A 234 7.94 0.39 -11.00
N ALA A 235 9.10 -0.24 -11.20
CA ALA A 235 10.34 0.06 -10.48
C ALA A 235 11.39 0.76 -11.34
N ASN A 236 11.98 1.83 -10.82
CA ASN A 236 13.17 2.47 -11.39
C ASN A 236 14.48 1.97 -10.74
N ARG A 237 14.38 1.29 -9.59
CA ARG A 237 15.49 0.62 -8.93
C ARG A 237 15.05 -0.72 -8.39
N ILE A 238 15.86 -1.74 -8.58
CA ILE A 238 15.66 -3.07 -8.01
C ILE A 238 17.00 -3.56 -7.46
N ALA A 239 17.01 -4.05 -6.25
CA ALA A 239 18.15 -4.72 -5.64
C ALA A 239 17.71 -6.10 -5.15
N VAL A 240 18.44 -7.13 -5.55
CA VAL A 240 18.25 -8.52 -5.10
C VAL A 240 19.48 -8.98 -4.37
N LEU A 241 19.33 -9.55 -3.21
CA LEU A 241 20.40 -10.17 -2.44
C LEU A 241 20.29 -11.71 -2.53
N ILE A 242 21.38 -12.34 -2.97
CA ILE A 242 21.46 -13.80 -3.14
C ILE A 242 22.34 -14.40 -2.03
N ASN A 243 21.91 -15.52 -1.47
CA ASN A 243 22.74 -16.42 -0.68
C ASN A 243 23.38 -17.41 -1.66
N ASP A 244 24.72 -17.42 -1.76
CA ASP A 244 25.51 -18.36 -2.55
C ASP A 244 25.70 -19.69 -1.84
#